data_a02de5828051183449e2e4a965c92221
#
_entry.id   a02de5828051183449e2e4a965c92221
#
_cell.length_a   1.000
_cell.length_b   1.000
_cell.length_c   1.000
_cell.angle_alpha   90.00
_cell.angle_beta   90.00
_cell.angle_gamma   90.00
#
_symmetry.space_group_name_H-M   'P 1'
#
loop_
_entity.id
_entity.type
_entity.pdbx_description
1 polymer ?
#
loop_
_entity_poly.entity_id
_entity_poly.type
_entity_poly.pdbx_seq_one_letter_code
_entity_poly.pdbx_strand_id
1 'polypeptide(L)'
;MTFTVLFNVNAQQWINDSSCNNKASAIVNEAITSLANLEHLMAVGMAKAALLVDEDCECANLVIAADAGNNADWGSRSEKLKQINVKSLSKVEKAWYTLLSTSNENFQEAAKKALNNNPNSALIHWLNTGQDM
;
A
#
# COMPACT_ATOMS: atom_id res chain seq x y z
N MET A 1 -14.44 25.91 15.90
CA MET A 1 -14.32 24.89 15.19
C MET A 1 -13.16 23.96 15.25
N THR A 2 -12.90 23.55 16.41
CA THR A 2 -11.85 22.62 16.74
C THR A 2 -12.13 21.21 16.22
N PHE A 3 -13.39 20.89 15.95
CA PHE A 3 -13.73 19.57 15.44
C PHE A 3 -13.05 19.19 14.14
N THR A 4 -13.04 20.12 13.20
CA THR A 4 -12.47 19.88 11.89
C THR A 4 -11.00 19.53 11.99
N VAL A 5 -10.31 20.23 12.90
CA VAL A 5 -8.89 19.96 13.12
C VAL A 5 -8.67 18.57 13.67
N LEU A 6 -9.54 18.14 14.60
CA LEU A 6 -9.41 16.82 15.20
C LEU A 6 -9.57 15.69 14.18
N PHE A 7 -10.53 15.84 13.25
CA PHE A 7 -10.69 14.83 12.20
C PHE A 7 -9.47 14.72 11.31
N ASN A 8 -8.88 15.88 10.97
CA ASN A 8 -7.70 15.89 10.14
C ASN A 8 -6.51 15.24 10.83
N VAL A 9 -6.38 15.44 12.12
CA VAL A 9 -5.30 14.86 12.90
C VAL A 9 -5.40 13.34 12.93
N ASN A 10 -6.61 12.81 12.89
CA ASN A 10 -6.82 11.37 12.97
C ASN A 10 -6.69 10.66 11.62
N ALA A 11 -6.56 11.40 10.53
CA ALA A 11 -6.42 10.81 9.22
C ALA A 11 -5.04 10.18 9.09
N GLN A 12 -4.99 8.89 8.87
CA GLN A 12 -3.75 8.16 8.70
C GLN A 12 -3.18 8.37 7.30
N GLN A 13 -1.95 8.84 7.22
CA GLN A 13 -1.23 8.99 5.97
C GLN A 13 -0.18 7.91 5.86
N TRP A 14 -0.48 6.86 5.12
CA TRP A 14 0.44 5.76 4.88
C TRP A 14 1.49 6.12 3.84
N ILE A 15 1.06 6.82 2.79
CA ILE A 15 1.92 7.27 1.70
C ILE A 15 1.65 8.75 1.44
N ASN A 16 2.71 9.56 1.46
CA ASN A 16 2.60 11.00 1.20
C ASN A 16 2.96 11.36 -0.23
N ASP A 17 3.74 10.52 -0.89
CA ASP A 17 4.27 10.79 -2.23
C ASP A 17 3.76 9.80 -3.27
N SER A 18 2.50 9.37 -3.15
CA SER A 18 1.97 8.39 -4.08
C SER A 18 1.96 8.94 -5.51
N SER A 19 2.00 8.00 -6.47
CA SER A 19 1.93 8.34 -7.90
C SER A 19 0.53 8.77 -8.34
N CYS A 20 -0.47 8.66 -7.45
CA CYS A 20 -1.86 8.96 -7.74
C CYS A 20 -2.16 10.45 -7.60
N ASN A 21 -3.22 10.94 -8.28
CA ASN A 21 -3.65 12.31 -8.04
C ASN A 21 -4.17 12.43 -6.60
N ASN A 22 -4.39 13.67 -6.14
CA ASN A 22 -4.71 13.92 -4.73
C ASN A 22 -5.96 13.19 -4.25
N LYS A 23 -6.99 13.16 -5.07
CA LYS A 23 -8.25 12.54 -4.70
C LYS A 23 -8.11 11.02 -4.61
N ALA A 24 -7.47 10.41 -5.59
CA ALA A 24 -7.20 8.97 -5.58
C ALA A 24 -6.26 8.60 -4.44
N SER A 25 -5.26 9.43 -4.16
CA SER A 25 -4.32 9.19 -3.08
C SER A 25 -5.03 9.14 -1.71
N ALA A 26 -6.01 10.03 -1.49
CA ALA A 26 -6.79 10.00 -0.25
C ALA A 26 -7.56 8.68 -0.12
N ILE A 27 -8.15 8.21 -1.21
CA ILE A 27 -8.90 6.95 -1.20
C ILE A 27 -7.96 5.77 -0.93
N VAL A 28 -6.78 5.77 -1.56
CA VAL A 28 -5.81 4.70 -1.35
C VAL A 28 -5.32 4.66 0.10
N ASN A 29 -5.11 5.81 0.73
CA ASN A 29 -4.69 5.80 2.13
C ASN A 29 -5.75 5.18 3.02
N GLU A 30 -7.03 5.40 2.72
CA GLU A 30 -8.11 4.72 3.44
C GLU A 30 -8.14 3.23 3.12
N ALA A 31 -7.85 2.85 1.87
CA ALA A 31 -7.77 1.44 1.49
C ALA A 31 -6.68 0.72 2.28
N ILE A 32 -5.53 1.37 2.49
CA ILE A 32 -4.45 0.78 3.27
C ILE A 32 -4.87 0.63 4.74
N THR A 33 -5.61 1.60 5.28
CA THR A 33 -6.15 1.46 6.64
C THR A 33 -7.04 0.22 6.74
N SER A 34 -7.90 0.00 5.77
CA SER A 34 -8.75 -1.20 5.74
C SER A 34 -7.93 -2.47 5.63
N LEU A 35 -6.88 -2.44 4.83
CA LEU A 35 -5.97 -3.58 4.69
C LEU A 35 -5.30 -3.90 6.02
N ALA A 36 -4.83 -2.88 6.74
CA ALA A 36 -4.20 -3.06 8.05
C ALA A 36 -5.18 -3.60 9.08
N ASN A 37 -6.46 -3.29 8.93
CA ASN A 37 -7.52 -3.78 9.83
C ASN A 37 -8.09 -5.12 9.37
N LEU A 38 -7.50 -5.75 8.37
CA LEU A 38 -7.94 -7.04 7.83
C LEU A 38 -9.34 -6.97 7.19
N GLU A 39 -9.73 -5.80 6.72
CA GLU A 39 -11.00 -5.60 6.02
C GLU A 39 -10.77 -5.73 4.52
N HIS A 40 -10.53 -6.94 4.09
CA HIS A 40 -10.06 -7.24 2.73
C HIS A 40 -10.99 -6.77 1.62
N LEU A 41 -12.28 -7.03 1.76
CA LEU A 41 -13.25 -6.62 0.73
C LEU A 41 -13.32 -5.11 0.61
N MET A 42 -13.28 -4.41 1.74
CA MET A 42 -13.31 -2.96 1.75
C MET A 42 -12.04 -2.38 1.14
N ALA A 43 -10.88 -2.94 1.49
CA ALA A 43 -9.61 -2.47 0.94
C ALA A 43 -9.59 -2.55 -0.58
N VAL A 44 -10.01 -3.70 -1.13
CA VAL A 44 -10.04 -3.90 -2.58
C VAL A 44 -11.07 -2.98 -3.23
N GLY A 45 -12.25 -2.85 -2.62
CA GLY A 45 -13.30 -1.97 -3.13
C GLY A 45 -12.85 -0.52 -3.22
N MET A 46 -12.17 -0.03 -2.18
CA MET A 46 -11.63 1.33 -2.17
C MET A 46 -10.51 1.50 -3.19
N ALA A 47 -9.64 0.51 -3.33
CA ALA A 47 -8.58 0.56 -4.33
C ALA A 47 -9.17 0.66 -5.75
N LYS A 48 -10.22 -0.12 -6.02
CA LYS A 48 -10.91 -0.04 -7.31
C LYS A 48 -11.57 1.33 -7.51
N ALA A 49 -12.13 1.90 -6.44
CA ALA A 49 -12.70 3.25 -6.52
C ALA A 49 -11.63 4.28 -6.84
N ALA A 50 -10.44 4.14 -6.26
CA ALA A 50 -9.32 5.04 -6.57
C ALA A 50 -8.95 4.97 -8.05
N LEU A 51 -8.98 3.77 -8.64
CA LEU A 51 -8.69 3.58 -10.07
C LEU A 51 -9.76 4.22 -10.97
N LEU A 52 -11.00 4.34 -10.49
CA LEU A 52 -12.03 5.06 -11.23
C LEU A 52 -11.77 6.57 -11.23
N VAL A 53 -11.14 7.08 -10.18
CA VAL A 53 -10.80 8.50 -10.07
C VAL A 53 -9.52 8.81 -10.85
N ASP A 54 -8.57 7.88 -10.84
CA ASP A 54 -7.28 8.03 -11.50
C ASP A 54 -6.82 6.67 -11.99
N GLU A 55 -7.02 6.41 -13.28
CA GLU A 55 -6.67 5.09 -13.86
C GLU A 55 -5.17 4.78 -13.79
N ASP A 56 -4.34 5.79 -13.61
CA ASP A 56 -2.89 5.63 -13.49
C ASP A 56 -2.41 5.50 -12.05
N CYS A 57 -3.34 5.31 -11.11
CA CYS A 57 -3.03 5.19 -9.69
C CYS A 57 -2.44 3.81 -9.37
N GLU A 58 -1.16 3.64 -9.59
CA GLU A 58 -0.50 2.35 -9.35
C GLU A 58 -0.49 1.94 -7.88
N CYS A 59 -0.59 2.90 -6.96
CA CYS A 59 -0.67 2.58 -5.55
C CYS A 59 -1.92 1.75 -5.24
N ALA A 60 -3.03 2.02 -5.94
CA ALA A 60 -4.25 1.21 -5.79
C ALA A 60 -4.02 -0.22 -6.27
N ASN A 61 -3.25 -0.39 -7.33
CA ASN A 61 -2.90 -1.72 -7.81
C ASN A 61 -2.01 -2.47 -6.82
N LEU A 62 -1.17 -1.75 -6.09
CA LEU A 62 -0.36 -2.36 -5.02
C LEU A 62 -1.24 -2.86 -3.87
N VAL A 63 -2.29 -2.11 -3.51
CA VAL A 63 -3.25 -2.58 -2.49
C VAL A 63 -3.91 -3.88 -2.94
N ILE A 64 -4.35 -3.94 -4.19
CA ILE A 64 -5.01 -5.13 -4.73
C ILE A 64 -4.04 -6.32 -4.73
N ALA A 65 -2.80 -6.09 -5.13
CA ALA A 65 -1.78 -7.14 -5.12
C ALA A 65 -1.47 -7.62 -3.70
N ALA A 66 -1.42 -6.70 -2.74
CA ALA A 66 -1.17 -7.04 -1.34
C ALA A 66 -2.28 -7.92 -0.79
N ASP A 67 -3.54 -7.60 -1.09
CA ASP A 67 -4.68 -8.38 -0.64
C ASP A 67 -4.67 -9.77 -1.26
N ALA A 68 -4.29 -9.89 -2.51
CA ALA A 68 -4.29 -11.18 -3.22
C ALA A 68 -3.43 -12.22 -2.50
N GLY A 69 -2.32 -11.79 -1.88
CA GLY A 69 -1.45 -12.70 -1.16
C GLY A 69 -2.08 -13.32 0.08
N ASN A 70 -3.07 -12.66 0.67
CA ASN A 70 -3.69 -13.14 1.90
C ASN A 70 -4.59 -14.35 1.67
N ASN A 71 -4.95 -14.61 0.43
CA ASN A 71 -5.79 -15.75 0.08
C ASN A 71 -4.94 -16.95 -0.37
N ALA A 72 -3.67 -16.93 -0.05
CA ALA A 72 -2.72 -17.97 -0.45
C ALA A 72 -2.62 -18.13 -1.98
N ASP A 73 -3.02 -17.11 -2.70
CA ASP A 73 -2.99 -17.14 -4.16
C ASP A 73 -1.79 -16.35 -4.68
N TRP A 74 -0.62 -16.95 -4.55
CA TRP A 74 0.62 -16.35 -5.00
C TRP A 74 0.64 -16.11 -6.51
N GLY A 75 -0.04 -16.98 -7.26
CA GLY A 75 -0.17 -16.78 -8.69
C GLY A 75 -0.90 -15.49 -9.02
N SER A 76 -1.98 -15.23 -8.30
CA SER A 76 -2.77 -14.02 -8.50
C SER A 76 -1.97 -12.77 -8.14
N ARG A 77 -1.20 -12.81 -7.06
CA ARG A 77 -0.34 -11.68 -6.69
C ARG A 77 0.70 -11.42 -7.78
N SER A 78 1.38 -12.46 -8.23
CA SER A 78 2.38 -12.35 -9.28
C SER A 78 1.79 -11.75 -10.56
N GLU A 79 0.61 -12.21 -10.95
CA GLU A 79 -0.07 -11.68 -12.12
C GLU A 79 -0.40 -10.21 -11.97
N LYS A 80 -0.87 -9.80 -10.81
CA LYS A 80 -1.21 -8.40 -10.55
C LYS A 80 0.03 -7.51 -10.54
N LEU A 81 1.12 -7.99 -9.96
CA LEU A 81 2.37 -7.24 -9.94
C LEU A 81 2.95 -7.01 -11.33
N LYS A 82 2.80 -8.00 -12.21
CA LYS A 82 3.30 -7.87 -13.58
C LYS A 82 2.60 -6.76 -14.37
N GLN A 83 1.39 -6.41 -13.99
CA GLN A 83 0.60 -5.40 -14.68
C GLN A 83 0.94 -3.97 -14.22
N ILE A 84 1.71 -3.83 -13.16
CA ILE A 84 2.06 -2.52 -12.61
C ILE A 84 3.19 -1.88 -13.40
N ASN A 85 3.00 -0.61 -13.72
CA ASN A 85 4.05 0.18 -14.38
C ASN A 85 5.05 0.65 -13.33
N VAL A 86 6.11 -0.13 -13.14
CA VAL A 86 7.10 0.13 -12.09
C VAL A 86 7.78 1.48 -12.25
N LYS A 87 7.92 1.96 -13.48
CA LYS A 87 8.58 3.23 -13.75
C LYS A 87 7.82 4.42 -13.18
N SER A 88 6.52 4.31 -13.02
CA SER A 88 5.70 5.40 -12.51
C SER A 88 5.58 5.39 -10.99
N LEU A 89 6.14 4.38 -10.32
CA LEU A 89 6.03 4.26 -8.86
C LEU A 89 6.91 5.29 -8.15
N SER A 90 6.42 5.81 -7.04
CA SER A 90 7.20 6.65 -6.14
C SER A 90 8.22 5.78 -5.39
N LYS A 91 9.11 6.44 -4.62
CA LYS A 91 10.13 5.74 -3.84
C LYS A 91 9.52 4.73 -2.87
N VAL A 92 8.51 5.15 -2.10
CA VAL A 92 7.86 4.25 -1.14
C VAL A 92 7.08 3.16 -1.86
N GLU A 93 6.42 3.49 -2.95
CA GLU A 93 5.69 2.50 -3.74
C GLU A 93 6.62 1.44 -4.30
N LYS A 94 7.81 1.84 -4.77
CA LYS A 94 8.80 0.87 -5.26
C LYS A 94 9.26 -0.06 -4.14
N ALA A 95 9.44 0.48 -2.94
CA ALA A 95 9.80 -0.36 -1.80
C ALA A 95 8.69 -1.37 -1.51
N TRP A 96 7.44 -0.94 -1.53
CA TRP A 96 6.31 -1.83 -1.31
C TRP A 96 6.22 -2.90 -2.40
N TYR A 97 6.37 -2.49 -3.66
CA TYR A 97 6.39 -3.43 -4.78
C TYR A 97 7.46 -4.50 -4.57
N THR A 98 8.65 -4.08 -4.18
CA THR A 98 9.76 -5.00 -3.92
C THR A 98 9.40 -5.99 -2.82
N LEU A 99 8.80 -5.52 -1.73
CA LEU A 99 8.40 -6.39 -0.63
C LEU A 99 7.32 -7.39 -1.05
N LEU A 100 6.37 -6.95 -1.87
CA LEU A 100 5.31 -7.84 -2.37
C LEU A 100 5.85 -8.91 -3.30
N SER A 101 6.98 -8.66 -3.96
CA SER A 101 7.58 -9.63 -4.87
C SER A 101 8.71 -10.44 -4.22
N THR A 102 9.00 -10.20 -2.95
CA THR A 102 10.06 -10.91 -2.22
C THR A 102 9.52 -12.18 -1.60
N SER A 103 10.31 -13.26 -1.66
CA SER A 103 9.92 -14.52 -1.04
C SER A 103 9.89 -14.40 0.49
N ASN A 104 9.11 -15.27 1.15
CA ASN A 104 9.01 -15.28 2.61
C ASN A 104 10.36 -15.41 3.28
N GLU A 105 11.23 -16.20 2.69
CA GLU A 105 12.57 -16.48 3.19
C GLU A 105 13.42 -15.23 3.31
N ASN A 106 13.28 -14.31 2.36
CA ASN A 106 14.09 -13.09 2.28
C ASN A 106 13.35 -11.84 2.74
N PHE A 107 12.12 -12.00 3.18
CA PHE A 107 11.25 -10.86 3.45
C PHE A 107 11.76 -9.97 4.59
N GLN A 108 12.20 -10.58 5.70
CA GLN A 108 12.65 -9.78 6.85
C GLN A 108 13.83 -8.89 6.52
N GLU A 109 14.78 -9.44 5.78
CA GLU A 109 15.94 -8.66 5.38
C GLU A 109 15.57 -7.54 4.43
N ALA A 110 14.71 -7.83 3.45
CA ALA A 110 14.22 -6.84 2.51
C ALA A 110 13.42 -5.74 3.23
N ALA A 111 12.61 -6.11 4.22
CA ALA A 111 11.82 -5.16 4.99
C ALA A 111 12.70 -4.21 5.79
N LYS A 112 13.78 -4.71 6.39
CA LYS A 112 14.73 -3.88 7.11
C LYS A 112 15.44 -2.90 6.19
N LYS A 113 15.82 -3.36 5.01
CA LYS A 113 16.45 -2.52 4.02
C LYS A 113 15.49 -1.42 3.56
N ALA A 114 14.24 -1.77 3.32
CA ALA A 114 13.22 -0.80 2.94
C ALA A 114 13.03 0.27 4.01
N LEU A 115 13.04 -0.14 5.29
CA LEU A 115 12.90 0.79 6.40
C LEU A 115 14.09 1.72 6.51
N ASN A 116 15.30 1.19 6.32
CA ASN A 116 16.51 2.02 6.35
C ASN A 116 16.49 3.09 5.26
N ASN A 117 15.92 2.77 4.11
CA ASN A 117 15.81 3.71 2.99
C ASN A 117 14.60 4.63 3.09
N ASN A 118 13.62 4.28 3.93
CA ASN A 118 12.37 5.02 4.08
C ASN A 118 12.00 5.15 5.56
N PRO A 119 12.86 5.76 6.38
CA PRO A 119 12.69 5.72 7.85
C PRO A 119 11.46 6.46 8.36
N ASN A 120 10.88 7.33 7.56
CA ASN A 120 9.71 8.11 7.96
C ASN A 120 8.40 7.60 7.35
N SER A 121 8.44 6.49 6.65
CA SER A 121 7.25 5.95 5.98
C SER A 121 6.41 5.12 6.97
N ALA A 122 5.19 5.56 7.22
CA ALA A 122 4.26 4.81 8.07
C ALA A 122 3.97 3.43 7.46
N LEU A 123 3.80 3.37 6.16
CA LEU A 123 3.54 2.10 5.47
C LEU A 123 4.69 1.10 5.68
N ILE A 124 5.92 1.55 5.46
CA ILE A 124 7.07 0.66 5.59
C ILE A 124 7.26 0.22 7.04
N HIS A 125 7.01 1.11 8.01
CA HIS A 125 7.04 0.74 9.43
C HIS A 125 6.01 -0.35 9.73
N TRP A 126 4.78 -0.18 9.25
CA TRP A 126 3.75 -1.17 9.46
C TRP A 126 4.11 -2.52 8.84
N LEU A 127 4.65 -2.52 7.63
CA LEU A 127 5.05 -3.75 6.95
C LEU A 127 6.16 -4.48 7.73
N ASN A 128 7.01 -3.75 8.44
CA ASN A 128 8.02 -4.35 9.30
C ASN A 128 7.43 -4.98 10.55
N THR A 129 6.45 -4.30 11.18
CA THR A 129 5.82 -4.85 12.40
C THR A 129 4.88 -5.99 12.11
N GLY A 130 4.22 -5.99 10.97
CA GLY A 130 3.31 -7.04 10.56
C GLY A 130 4.00 -8.39 10.40
N GLN A 131 5.32 -8.39 10.28
CA GLN A 131 6.10 -9.61 10.17
C GLN A 131 6.09 -10.45 11.42
N ASP A 132 5.96 -9.81 12.56
CA ASP A 132 6.05 -10.50 13.84
C ASP A 132 4.73 -11.15 14.23
N MET A 133 3.76 -11.04 13.40
CA MET A 133 2.47 -11.68 13.60
C MET A 133 2.29 -12.84 12.65
#